data_4ee24cdfed3f29d9914e9e3dfada6f36
#
_entry.id   4ee24cdfed3f29d9914e9e3dfada6f36
#
_cell.length_a   1.000
_cell.length_b   1.000
_cell.length_c   1.000
_cell.angle_alpha   90.00
_cell.angle_beta   90.00
_cell.angle_gamma   90.00
#
_symmetry.space_group_name_H-M   'P 1'
#
loop_
_entity.id
_entity.type
_entity.pdbx_description
1 polymer ?
#
loop_
_entity_poly.entity_id
_entity_poly.type
_entity_poly.pdbx_seq_one_letter_code
_entity_poly.pdbx_strand_id
1 'polypeptide(L)'
;MNKKSKKVWVMIVMAIMFGATVFSVNLTASNDEKKAGDADQVRREENKVLLALFKDLRVADVRDGMDWVGYHNFGSIDPKVRPVFRAKAVGIARTARYLPFEGPYPVERGDDYTQWQGWYYNNVCTYPWMDEIEEGDFIAIDVSGVNVGLIGSENILRALLKGVRGFVINGSGIRDTDEVIKEKIPVWSYFIAQSMVQAKIQFDAKDVPIAIGGVTINPGDVIVADGDGVIVVPRKIAKDVAKYAQQILNSDKDTRKASYEQLNWKPDETVTK
;
A
#
# COMPACT_ATOMS: atom_id res chain seq x y z
N MET A 1 51.53 0.31 -52.99
CA MET A 1 50.34 0.00 -52.20
C MET A 1 49.38 1.15 -52.23
N ASN A 2 48.21 0.95 -52.79
CA ASN A 2 47.32 2.02 -53.28
C ASN A 2 46.56 2.65 -52.09
N LYS A 3 46.55 3.97 -51.97
CA LYS A 3 45.89 4.76 -50.89
C LYS A 3 44.38 4.44 -50.72
N LYS A 4 43.75 3.83 -51.71
CA LYS A 4 42.33 3.40 -51.65
C LYS A 4 42.10 2.16 -50.78
N SER A 5 43.09 1.26 -50.62
CA SER A 5 42.94 0.04 -49.81
C SER A 5 42.99 0.31 -48.30
N LYS A 6 43.73 1.36 -47.87
CA LYS A 6 43.79 1.75 -46.47
C LYS A 6 42.50 2.38 -45.92
N LYS A 7 41.73 3.12 -46.77
CA LYS A 7 40.45 3.71 -46.35
C LYS A 7 39.35 2.69 -46.20
N VAL A 8 39.31 1.65 -47.01
CA VAL A 8 38.32 0.56 -46.88
C VAL A 8 38.55 -0.27 -45.63
N TRP A 9 39.82 -0.51 -45.27
CA TRP A 9 40.14 -1.25 -44.02
C TRP A 9 39.77 -0.49 -42.75
N VAL A 10 39.95 0.81 -42.71
CA VAL A 10 39.57 1.64 -41.55
C VAL A 10 38.04 1.71 -41.40
N MET A 11 37.28 1.74 -42.50
CA MET A 11 35.80 1.73 -42.46
C MET A 11 35.23 0.37 -42.00
N ILE A 12 35.86 -0.77 -42.40
CA ILE A 12 35.41 -2.08 -42.00
C ILE A 12 35.70 -2.32 -40.49
N VAL A 13 36.85 -1.85 -39.98
CA VAL A 13 37.14 -1.97 -38.55
C VAL A 13 36.24 -1.08 -37.68
N MET A 14 35.87 0.11 -38.14
CA MET A 14 34.90 0.98 -37.47
C MET A 14 33.48 0.35 -37.46
N ALA A 15 33.05 -0.24 -38.56
CA ALA A 15 31.73 -0.90 -38.64
C ALA A 15 31.62 -2.12 -37.73
N ILE A 16 32.70 -2.88 -37.57
CA ILE A 16 32.73 -4.05 -36.67
C ILE A 16 32.73 -3.61 -35.19
N MET A 17 33.44 -2.54 -34.81
CA MET A 17 33.39 -2.03 -33.44
C MET A 17 32.03 -1.39 -33.07
N PHE A 18 31.37 -0.72 -34.02
CA PHE A 18 30.03 -0.16 -33.76
C PHE A 18 28.95 -1.25 -33.69
N GLY A 19 29.06 -2.32 -34.49
CA GLY A 19 28.13 -3.44 -34.43
C GLY A 19 28.27 -4.27 -33.14
N ALA A 20 29.48 -4.48 -32.65
CA ALA A 20 29.73 -5.22 -31.42
C ALA A 20 29.26 -4.47 -30.15
N THR A 21 29.40 -3.14 -30.11
CA THR A 21 28.90 -2.33 -28.98
C THR A 21 27.38 -2.25 -28.93
N VAL A 22 26.71 -2.12 -30.06
CA VAL A 22 25.23 -2.11 -30.09
C VAL A 22 24.65 -3.48 -29.72
N PHE A 23 25.30 -4.57 -30.13
CA PHE A 23 24.85 -5.93 -29.79
C PHE A 23 25.07 -6.28 -28.31
N SER A 24 26.15 -5.82 -27.69
CA SER A 24 26.41 -6.02 -26.25
C SER A 24 25.47 -5.17 -25.37
N VAL A 25 25.14 -3.95 -25.75
CA VAL A 25 24.18 -3.09 -25.01
C VAL A 25 22.76 -3.67 -25.08
N ASN A 26 22.33 -4.19 -26.21
CA ASN A 26 21.00 -4.81 -26.34
C ASN A 26 20.89 -6.15 -25.56
N LEU A 27 21.96 -6.93 -25.46
CA LEU A 27 21.97 -8.19 -24.70
C LEU A 27 21.97 -7.93 -23.17
N THR A 28 22.65 -6.90 -22.68
CA THR A 28 22.62 -6.52 -21.26
C THR A 28 21.26 -5.96 -20.87
N ALA A 29 20.67 -5.06 -21.65
CA ALA A 29 19.34 -4.53 -21.40
C ALA A 29 18.27 -5.64 -21.34
N SER A 30 18.27 -6.59 -22.29
CA SER A 30 17.35 -7.72 -22.30
C SER A 30 17.52 -8.67 -21.09
N ASN A 31 18.73 -8.87 -20.62
CA ASN A 31 18.99 -9.67 -19.42
C ASN A 31 18.57 -8.98 -18.13
N ASP A 32 18.72 -7.66 -18.05
CA ASP A 32 18.32 -6.88 -16.89
C ASP A 32 16.79 -6.77 -16.80
N GLU A 33 16.07 -6.58 -17.91
CA GLU A 33 14.61 -6.63 -17.98
C GLU A 33 14.07 -8.00 -17.58
N LYS A 34 14.69 -9.09 -18.03
CA LYS A 34 14.29 -10.44 -17.64
C LYS A 34 14.49 -10.69 -16.14
N LYS A 35 15.64 -10.30 -15.58
CA LYS A 35 15.90 -10.40 -14.14
C LYS A 35 14.92 -9.58 -13.31
N ALA A 36 14.57 -8.38 -13.77
CA ALA A 36 13.58 -7.53 -13.11
C ALA A 36 12.19 -8.18 -13.13
N GLY A 37 11.79 -8.76 -14.27
CA GLY A 37 10.54 -9.50 -14.41
C GLY A 37 10.47 -10.75 -13.51
N ASP A 38 11.57 -11.52 -13.43
CA ASP A 38 11.66 -12.70 -12.57
C ASP A 38 11.58 -12.30 -11.08
N ALA A 39 12.26 -11.22 -10.66
CA ALA A 39 12.20 -10.71 -9.30
C ALA A 39 10.80 -10.21 -8.90
N ASP A 40 10.10 -9.56 -9.83
CA ASP A 40 8.74 -9.08 -9.62
C ASP A 40 7.75 -10.25 -9.48
N GLN A 41 7.92 -11.29 -10.28
CA GLN A 41 7.12 -12.51 -10.16
C GLN A 41 7.33 -13.20 -8.81
N VAL A 42 8.58 -13.33 -8.35
CA VAL A 42 8.91 -13.89 -7.03
C VAL A 42 8.25 -13.07 -5.91
N ARG A 43 8.34 -11.74 -5.97
CA ARG A 43 7.69 -10.83 -5.01
C ARG A 43 6.18 -11.04 -4.96
N ARG A 44 5.52 -11.18 -6.11
CA ARG A 44 4.07 -11.41 -6.20
C ARG A 44 3.67 -12.75 -5.59
N GLU A 45 4.42 -13.81 -5.83
CA GLU A 45 4.14 -15.11 -5.21
C GLU A 45 4.36 -15.08 -3.69
N GLU A 46 5.40 -14.41 -3.20
CA GLU A 46 5.58 -14.19 -1.77
C GLU A 46 4.43 -13.39 -1.16
N ASN A 47 3.92 -12.35 -1.84
CA ASN A 47 2.77 -11.59 -1.39
C ASN A 47 1.53 -12.48 -1.22
N LYS A 48 1.25 -13.36 -2.17
CA LYS A 48 0.13 -14.32 -2.07
C LYS A 48 0.28 -15.23 -0.86
N VAL A 49 1.49 -15.72 -0.59
CA VAL A 49 1.77 -16.56 0.60
C VAL A 49 1.53 -15.76 1.88
N LEU A 50 2.03 -14.54 1.98
CA LEU A 50 1.81 -13.69 3.16
C LEU A 50 0.33 -13.40 3.36
N LEU A 51 -0.39 -13.00 2.32
CA LEU A 51 -1.83 -12.73 2.39
C LEU A 51 -2.61 -13.96 2.89
N ALA A 52 -2.27 -15.15 2.41
CA ALA A 52 -2.90 -16.39 2.85
C ALA A 52 -2.64 -16.70 4.35
N LEU A 53 -1.41 -16.44 4.82
CA LEU A 53 -1.05 -16.66 6.24
C LEU A 53 -1.78 -15.73 7.20
N PHE A 54 -2.08 -14.49 6.79
CA PHE A 54 -2.73 -13.50 7.66
C PHE A 54 -4.25 -13.40 7.48
N LYS A 55 -4.83 -14.07 6.49
CA LYS A 55 -6.22 -13.89 6.04
C LYS A 55 -7.24 -13.90 7.17
N ASP A 56 -7.10 -14.82 8.13
CA ASP A 56 -8.07 -15.06 9.20
C ASP A 56 -7.64 -14.47 10.56
N LEU A 57 -6.39 -13.98 10.65
CA LEU A 57 -5.84 -13.41 11.88
C LEU A 57 -6.50 -12.07 12.23
N ARG A 58 -6.74 -11.85 13.54
CA ARG A 58 -7.21 -10.58 14.10
C ARG A 58 -6.01 -9.70 14.44
N VAL A 59 -6.23 -8.38 14.57
CA VAL A 59 -5.19 -7.45 15.05
C VAL A 59 -4.61 -7.90 16.39
N ALA A 60 -5.44 -8.37 17.31
CA ALA A 60 -5.00 -8.89 18.61
C ALA A 60 -4.06 -10.10 18.47
N ASP A 61 -4.41 -11.10 17.66
CA ASP A 61 -3.57 -12.27 17.42
C ASP A 61 -2.20 -11.89 16.85
N VAL A 62 -2.21 -10.96 15.89
CA VAL A 62 -0.99 -10.46 15.25
C VAL A 62 -0.15 -9.67 16.26
N ARG A 63 -0.77 -8.87 17.14
CA ARG A 63 -0.05 -8.16 18.22
C ARG A 63 0.69 -9.15 19.11
N ASP A 64 -0.01 -10.16 19.57
CA ASP A 64 0.59 -11.20 20.43
C ASP A 64 1.69 -11.97 19.68
N GLY A 65 1.48 -12.28 18.39
CA GLY A 65 2.51 -12.88 17.55
C GLY A 65 3.76 -12.00 17.39
N MET A 66 3.60 -10.68 17.30
CA MET A 66 4.71 -9.71 17.29
C MET A 66 5.48 -9.75 18.61
N ASP A 67 4.78 -9.83 19.75
CA ASP A 67 5.39 -9.95 21.06
C ASP A 67 6.22 -11.22 21.19
N TRP A 68 5.73 -12.34 20.70
CA TRP A 68 6.46 -13.62 20.68
C TRP A 68 7.77 -13.57 19.87
N VAL A 69 7.84 -12.77 18.83
CA VAL A 69 9.08 -12.58 18.05
C VAL A 69 9.92 -11.39 18.54
N GLY A 70 9.58 -10.79 19.70
CA GLY A 70 10.36 -9.76 20.36
C GLY A 70 10.09 -8.31 19.87
N TYR A 71 9.00 -8.06 19.16
CA TYR A 71 8.62 -6.73 18.65
C TYR A 71 7.54 -6.08 19.53
N HIS A 72 7.80 -5.94 20.84
CA HIS A 72 6.83 -5.49 21.85
C HIS A 72 6.31 -4.06 21.66
N ASN A 73 7.15 -3.16 21.12
CA ASN A 73 6.85 -1.73 21.03
C ASN A 73 6.73 -1.24 19.59
N PHE A 74 6.47 -2.14 18.64
CA PHE A 74 6.39 -1.78 17.22
C PHE A 74 5.10 -2.35 16.59
N GLY A 75 4.60 -1.66 15.59
CA GLY A 75 3.56 -2.13 14.67
C GLY A 75 2.15 -1.66 14.98
N SER A 76 1.77 -1.45 16.25
CA SER A 76 0.44 -0.94 16.58
C SER A 76 0.34 0.55 16.29
N ILE A 77 -0.48 0.91 15.32
CA ILE A 77 -0.78 2.30 14.97
C ILE A 77 -1.61 2.93 16.10
N ASP A 78 -1.40 4.24 16.34
CA ASP A 78 -2.13 5.02 17.35
C ASP A 78 -3.63 4.65 17.36
N PRO A 79 -4.20 4.29 18.52
CA PRO A 79 -5.59 3.86 18.62
C PRO A 79 -6.62 4.94 18.25
N LYS A 80 -6.21 6.17 17.97
CA LYS A 80 -7.07 7.21 17.39
C LYS A 80 -7.35 6.96 15.89
N VAL A 81 -6.52 6.18 15.20
CA VAL A 81 -6.79 5.74 13.84
C VAL A 81 -7.84 4.65 13.91
N ARG A 82 -9.05 4.97 13.49
CA ARG A 82 -10.22 4.10 13.61
C ARG A 82 -10.82 3.75 12.27
N PRO A 83 -11.46 2.58 12.17
CA PRO A 83 -12.24 2.27 10.98
C PRO A 83 -13.45 3.20 10.88
N VAL A 84 -13.76 3.66 9.67
CA VAL A 84 -14.97 4.46 9.38
C VAL A 84 -16.24 3.68 9.73
N PHE A 85 -16.20 2.37 9.55
CA PHE A 85 -17.20 1.42 10.04
C PHE A 85 -16.50 0.10 10.39
N ARG A 86 -17.20 -0.82 11.05
CA ARG A 86 -16.60 -2.13 11.39
C ARG A 86 -16.25 -2.91 10.13
N ALA A 87 -14.96 -3.03 9.86
CA ALA A 87 -14.40 -3.74 8.73
C ALA A 87 -13.19 -4.56 9.18
N LYS A 88 -12.80 -5.56 8.38
CA LYS A 88 -11.54 -6.30 8.50
C LYS A 88 -10.86 -6.33 7.14
N ALA A 89 -9.56 -6.07 7.12
CA ALA A 89 -8.76 -6.15 5.90
C ALA A 89 -7.33 -6.60 6.21
N VAL A 90 -6.74 -7.31 5.25
CA VAL A 90 -5.33 -7.70 5.26
C VAL A 90 -4.76 -7.42 3.88
N GLY A 91 -3.60 -6.78 3.82
CA GLY A 91 -2.96 -6.48 2.54
C GLY A 91 -1.47 -6.19 2.67
N ILE A 92 -0.83 -6.01 1.53
CA ILE A 92 0.57 -5.63 1.42
C ILE A 92 0.66 -4.11 1.28
N ALA A 93 1.47 -3.47 2.09
CA ALA A 93 1.60 -2.02 2.13
C ALA A 93 2.11 -1.45 0.81
N ARG A 94 1.29 -0.61 0.18
CA ARG A 94 1.70 0.35 -0.86
C ARG A 94 1.60 1.74 -0.26
N THR A 95 2.68 2.49 -0.27
CA THR A 95 2.78 3.74 0.46
C THR A 95 2.75 4.94 -0.47
N ALA A 96 2.14 6.03 0.00
CA ALA A 96 2.19 7.34 -0.66
C ALA A 96 2.32 8.44 0.39
N ARG A 97 3.04 9.50 0.04
CA ARG A 97 3.24 10.67 0.89
C ARG A 97 2.84 11.95 0.16
N TYR A 98 2.10 12.78 0.88
CA TYR A 98 1.69 14.11 0.47
C TYR A 98 2.14 15.12 1.52
N LEU A 99 2.66 16.24 1.07
CA LEU A 99 3.13 17.35 1.91
C LEU A 99 2.15 18.51 1.87
N PRO A 100 2.17 19.42 2.87
CA PRO A 100 1.45 20.68 2.77
C PRO A 100 1.82 21.43 1.48
N PHE A 101 0.84 22.02 0.81
CA PHE A 101 1.10 22.81 -0.38
C PHE A 101 1.74 24.15 -0.02
N GLU A 102 2.85 24.45 -0.66
CA GLU A 102 3.61 25.68 -0.46
C GLU A 102 3.41 26.61 -1.66
N GLY A 103 2.76 27.72 -1.44
CA GLY A 103 2.66 28.78 -2.42
C GLY A 103 1.24 29.20 -2.81
N PRO A 104 1.12 30.25 -3.63
CA PRO A 104 -0.17 30.67 -4.16
C PRO A 104 -0.69 29.65 -5.17
N TYR A 105 -2.00 29.52 -5.25
CA TYR A 105 -2.63 28.70 -6.29
C TYR A 105 -2.43 29.40 -7.66
N PRO A 106 -1.74 28.77 -8.63
CA PRO A 106 -1.26 29.46 -9.83
C PRO A 106 -2.32 29.62 -10.93
N VAL A 107 -3.51 29.06 -10.73
CA VAL A 107 -4.58 29.07 -11.72
C VAL A 107 -5.75 29.91 -11.20
N GLU A 108 -6.16 30.91 -11.98
CA GLU A 108 -7.38 31.64 -11.70
C GLU A 108 -8.58 30.72 -11.75
N ARG A 109 -9.53 30.95 -10.82
CA ARG A 109 -10.66 30.05 -10.62
C ARG A 109 -11.54 29.93 -11.86
N GLY A 110 -11.75 31.03 -12.59
CA GLY A 110 -12.70 31.08 -13.71
C GLY A 110 -14.13 30.66 -13.32
N ASP A 111 -14.95 30.41 -14.31
CA ASP A 111 -16.32 29.92 -14.14
C ASP A 111 -16.42 28.40 -14.34
N ASP A 112 -15.38 27.74 -14.82
CA ASP A 112 -15.31 26.28 -15.01
C ASP A 112 -14.64 25.60 -13.81
N TYR A 113 -15.48 25.09 -12.91
CA TYR A 113 -15.03 24.34 -11.72
C TYR A 113 -14.20 23.10 -12.07
N THR A 114 -14.57 22.38 -13.12
CA THR A 114 -13.88 21.14 -13.52
C THR A 114 -12.48 21.42 -14.06
N GLN A 115 -12.31 22.48 -14.82
CA GLN A 115 -11.01 22.91 -15.31
C GLN A 115 -10.07 23.32 -14.15
N TRP A 116 -10.58 24.15 -13.23
CA TRP A 116 -9.82 24.61 -12.06
C TRP A 116 -9.42 23.44 -11.15
N GLN A 117 -10.34 22.52 -10.85
CA GLN A 117 -10.08 21.35 -10.03
C GLN A 117 -9.14 20.37 -10.75
N GLY A 118 -9.41 20.08 -12.01
CA GLY A 118 -8.67 19.10 -12.80
C GLY A 118 -7.20 19.49 -12.97
N TRP A 119 -6.91 20.79 -13.14
CA TRP A 119 -5.54 21.25 -13.21
C TRP A 119 -4.74 20.85 -11.96
N TYR A 120 -5.31 21.01 -10.76
CA TYR A 120 -4.63 20.69 -9.51
C TYR A 120 -4.35 19.19 -9.38
N TYR A 121 -5.30 18.34 -9.71
CA TYR A 121 -5.11 16.89 -9.68
C TYR A 121 -4.10 16.39 -10.71
N ASN A 122 -3.96 17.08 -11.83
CA ASN A 122 -3.02 16.67 -12.86
C ASN A 122 -1.59 17.19 -12.64
N ASN A 123 -1.42 18.28 -11.87
CA ASN A 123 -0.13 18.96 -11.77
C ASN A 123 0.45 19.02 -10.35
N VAL A 124 -0.37 18.95 -9.31
CA VAL A 124 0.05 19.17 -7.93
C VAL A 124 -0.29 17.98 -7.02
N CYS A 125 -1.56 17.63 -6.93
CA CYS A 125 -2.02 16.54 -6.08
C CYS A 125 -2.35 15.30 -6.93
N THR A 126 -1.33 14.77 -7.59
CA THR A 126 -1.43 13.60 -8.48
C THR A 126 -1.54 12.31 -7.69
N TYR A 127 -1.97 11.23 -8.36
CA TYR A 127 -2.16 9.90 -7.77
C TYR A 127 -1.36 8.83 -8.54
N PRO A 128 -0.03 8.96 -8.72
CA PRO A 128 0.73 8.03 -9.56
C PRO A 128 0.76 6.59 -9.01
N TRP A 129 0.57 6.42 -7.70
CA TRP A 129 0.43 5.10 -7.07
C TRP A 129 -0.83 4.35 -7.49
N MET A 130 -1.89 5.06 -7.94
CA MET A 130 -3.16 4.46 -8.36
C MET A 130 -2.98 3.56 -9.59
N ASP A 131 -2.09 3.90 -10.50
CA ASP A 131 -1.86 3.13 -11.73
C ASP A 131 -1.02 1.87 -11.49
N GLU A 132 -0.28 1.82 -10.39
CA GLU A 132 0.61 0.72 -10.04
C GLU A 132 0.01 -0.25 -9.00
N ILE A 133 -1.25 -0.08 -8.63
CA ILE A 133 -1.94 -0.96 -7.70
C ILE A 133 -1.93 -2.40 -8.23
N GLU A 134 -1.57 -3.33 -7.34
CA GLU A 134 -1.65 -4.76 -7.55
C GLU A 134 -2.73 -5.38 -6.65
N GLU A 135 -3.26 -6.53 -7.06
CA GLU A 135 -4.22 -7.26 -6.23
C GLU A 135 -3.60 -7.65 -4.89
N GLY A 136 -4.29 -7.33 -3.80
CA GLY A 136 -3.83 -7.59 -2.44
C GLY A 136 -3.13 -6.41 -1.78
N ASP A 137 -2.96 -5.28 -2.48
CA ASP A 137 -2.39 -4.07 -1.88
C ASP A 137 -3.28 -3.51 -0.77
N PHE A 138 -2.64 -2.97 0.27
CA PHE A 138 -3.24 -2.12 1.30
C PHE A 138 -2.63 -0.72 1.18
N ILE A 139 -3.42 0.27 0.87
CA ILE A 139 -2.93 1.62 0.60
C ILE A 139 -2.71 2.36 1.92
N ALA A 140 -1.47 2.73 2.19
CA ALA A 140 -1.07 3.51 3.35
C ALA A 140 -0.65 4.92 2.89
N ILE A 141 -1.34 5.96 3.38
CA ILE A 141 -1.12 7.33 2.93
C ILE A 141 -0.80 8.24 4.11
N ASP A 142 0.34 8.92 4.01
CA ASP A 142 0.67 10.03 4.90
C ASP A 142 0.33 11.36 4.22
N VAL A 143 -0.61 12.10 4.78
CA VAL A 143 -0.98 13.46 4.36
C VAL A 143 -0.39 14.52 5.30
N SER A 144 0.71 14.19 5.98
CA SER A 144 1.41 15.11 6.92
C SER A 144 0.50 15.67 8.02
N GLY A 145 -0.53 14.94 8.43
CA GLY A 145 -1.50 15.39 9.44
C GLY A 145 -2.45 16.51 8.98
N VAL A 146 -2.41 16.91 7.72
CA VAL A 146 -3.28 17.98 7.19
C VAL A 146 -4.74 17.52 7.18
N ASN A 147 -5.66 18.40 7.60
CA ASN A 147 -7.09 18.15 7.53
C ASN A 147 -7.61 18.36 6.09
N VAL A 148 -7.69 17.28 5.33
CA VAL A 148 -8.04 17.31 3.90
C VAL A 148 -8.67 15.99 3.46
N GLY A 149 -9.67 16.05 2.61
CA GLY A 149 -10.28 14.87 1.96
C GLY A 149 -9.52 14.50 0.70
N LEU A 150 -8.39 13.82 0.83
CA LEU A 150 -7.59 13.33 -0.30
C LEU A 150 -8.35 12.26 -1.09
N ILE A 151 -8.99 11.35 -0.38
CA ILE A 151 -9.68 10.19 -0.96
C ILE A 151 -11.17 10.31 -0.72
N GLY A 152 -11.95 10.27 -1.78
CA GLY A 152 -13.41 10.15 -1.76
C GLY A 152 -13.85 8.76 -2.23
N SER A 153 -15.15 8.48 -2.14
CA SER A 153 -15.74 7.18 -2.50
C SER A 153 -15.36 6.74 -3.92
N GLU A 154 -15.39 7.63 -4.90
CA GLU A 154 -15.04 7.31 -6.30
C GLU A 154 -13.60 6.84 -6.46
N ASN A 155 -12.62 7.53 -5.83
CA ASN A 155 -11.22 7.13 -5.88
C ASN A 155 -11.00 5.75 -5.26
N ILE A 156 -11.73 5.45 -4.19
CA ILE A 156 -11.67 4.15 -3.52
C ILE A 156 -12.24 3.05 -4.41
N LEU A 157 -13.39 3.28 -5.04
CA LEU A 157 -13.98 2.30 -5.97
C LEU A 157 -13.01 1.96 -7.11
N ARG A 158 -12.33 2.96 -7.68
CA ARG A 158 -11.29 2.74 -8.70
C ARG A 158 -10.14 1.86 -8.19
N ALA A 159 -9.71 2.07 -6.95
CA ALA A 159 -8.66 1.25 -6.34
C ALA A 159 -9.16 -0.17 -6.04
N LEU A 160 -10.39 -0.34 -5.57
CA LEU A 160 -10.99 -1.67 -5.35
C LEU A 160 -11.12 -2.49 -6.63
N LEU A 161 -11.44 -1.86 -7.76
CA LEU A 161 -11.46 -2.52 -9.06
C LEU A 161 -10.09 -3.10 -9.47
N LYS A 162 -9.00 -2.58 -8.90
CA LYS A 162 -7.63 -3.07 -9.08
C LYS A 162 -7.20 -4.07 -8.00
N GLY A 163 -8.08 -4.41 -7.04
CA GLY A 163 -7.84 -5.44 -6.03
C GLY A 163 -7.29 -4.93 -4.69
N VAL A 164 -7.38 -3.64 -4.40
CA VAL A 164 -7.03 -3.07 -3.08
C VAL A 164 -7.87 -3.72 -1.98
N ARG A 165 -7.26 -3.99 -0.84
CA ARG A 165 -7.90 -4.63 0.32
C ARG A 165 -8.36 -3.63 1.39
N GLY A 166 -7.74 -2.48 1.48
CA GLY A 166 -8.08 -1.45 2.47
C GLY A 166 -7.18 -0.23 2.39
N PHE A 167 -7.51 0.76 3.23
CA PHE A 167 -6.79 2.02 3.31
C PHE A 167 -6.51 2.39 4.77
N VAL A 168 -5.30 2.89 5.04
CA VAL A 168 -4.96 3.57 6.30
C VAL A 168 -4.34 4.93 5.99
N ILE A 169 -4.85 5.98 6.63
CA ILE A 169 -4.49 7.35 6.29
C ILE A 169 -4.10 8.13 7.53
N ASN A 170 -2.92 8.76 7.49
CA ASN A 170 -2.45 9.67 8.53
C ASN A 170 -3.14 11.04 8.35
N GLY A 171 -3.87 11.48 9.36
CA GLY A 171 -4.71 12.67 9.28
C GLY A 171 -6.14 12.32 8.86
N SER A 172 -6.82 13.24 8.19
CA SER A 172 -8.22 13.03 7.81
C SER A 172 -8.43 12.41 6.44
N GLY A 173 -7.51 12.43 5.56
CA GLY A 173 -7.46 11.85 4.20
C GLY A 173 -8.73 11.29 3.51
N ILE A 174 -9.81 11.07 4.24
CA ILE A 174 -11.07 10.46 3.77
C ILE A 174 -12.25 11.42 3.86
N ARG A 175 -13.14 11.38 2.87
CA ARG A 175 -14.47 12.02 2.83
C ARG A 175 -15.49 11.12 2.12
N ASP A 176 -16.71 11.57 1.90
CA ASP A 176 -17.81 10.82 1.28
C ASP A 176 -18.12 9.53 2.07
N THR A 177 -18.17 9.66 3.40
CA THR A 177 -18.21 8.49 4.28
C THR A 177 -19.54 7.74 4.28
N ASP A 178 -20.63 8.37 3.88
CA ASP A 178 -21.93 7.70 3.76
C ASP A 178 -21.90 6.66 2.64
N GLU A 179 -21.27 6.97 1.51
CA GLU A 179 -21.02 6.03 0.42
C GLU A 179 -20.03 4.95 0.84
N VAL A 180 -18.94 5.33 1.50
CA VAL A 180 -17.91 4.41 2.00
C VAL A 180 -18.53 3.35 2.94
N ILE A 181 -19.43 3.76 3.84
CA ILE A 181 -20.12 2.87 4.77
C ILE A 181 -21.12 1.98 4.00
N LYS A 182 -21.92 2.56 3.10
CA LYS A 182 -22.92 1.84 2.31
C LYS A 182 -22.26 0.77 1.42
N GLU A 183 -21.13 1.10 0.83
CA GLU A 183 -20.37 0.23 -0.08
C GLU A 183 -19.42 -0.72 0.68
N LYS A 184 -19.34 -0.60 2.00
CA LYS A 184 -18.52 -1.43 2.91
C LYS A 184 -17.03 -1.41 2.55
N ILE A 185 -16.51 -0.22 2.27
CA ILE A 185 -15.11 -0.04 1.88
C ILE A 185 -14.21 0.06 3.13
N PRO A 186 -13.21 -0.80 3.31
CA PRO A 186 -12.36 -0.82 4.50
C PRO A 186 -11.40 0.38 4.54
N VAL A 187 -11.67 1.36 5.41
CA VAL A 187 -10.83 2.55 5.59
C VAL A 187 -10.64 2.84 7.07
N TRP A 188 -9.38 3.11 7.47
CA TRP A 188 -8.96 3.57 8.81
C TRP A 188 -8.34 4.96 8.70
N SER A 189 -8.76 5.89 9.54
CA SER A 189 -8.31 7.28 9.54
C SER A 189 -8.40 7.89 10.93
N TYR A 190 -7.65 8.97 11.19
CA TYR A 190 -7.77 9.72 12.45
C TYR A 190 -9.11 10.44 12.57
N PHE A 191 -9.58 11.05 11.49
CA PHE A 191 -10.84 11.78 11.42
C PHE A 191 -11.31 11.93 9.98
N ILE A 192 -12.53 12.40 9.80
CA ILE A 192 -13.18 12.60 8.51
C ILE A 192 -13.05 14.06 8.10
N ALA A 193 -12.66 14.31 6.83
CA ALA A 193 -12.56 15.64 6.26
C ALA A 193 -13.82 16.00 5.45
N GLN A 194 -14.05 17.30 5.30
CA GLN A 194 -15.09 17.83 4.43
C GLN A 194 -14.53 18.51 3.17
N SER A 195 -13.27 18.90 3.24
CA SER A 195 -12.65 19.76 2.22
C SER A 195 -12.01 18.99 1.08
N MET A 196 -11.85 19.67 -0.05
CA MET A 196 -11.01 19.23 -1.15
C MET A 196 -9.52 19.45 -0.85
N VAL A 197 -8.66 18.94 -1.73
CA VAL A 197 -7.19 18.98 -1.64
C VAL A 197 -6.56 20.30 -2.14
N GLN A 198 -7.28 21.07 -2.95
CA GLN A 198 -6.76 22.24 -3.64
C GLN A 198 -6.17 23.27 -2.67
N ALA A 199 -4.93 23.68 -2.95
CA ALA A 199 -4.11 24.57 -2.14
C ALA A 199 -3.87 24.12 -0.69
N LYS A 200 -3.93 22.79 -0.42
CA LYS A 200 -3.70 22.24 0.92
C LYS A 200 -2.58 21.23 0.96
N ILE A 201 -2.54 20.31 0.02
CA ILE A 201 -1.50 19.28 -0.08
C ILE A 201 -1.03 19.11 -1.52
N GLN A 202 0.19 18.65 -1.65
CA GLN A 202 0.82 18.28 -2.91
C GLN A 202 1.37 16.86 -2.83
N PHE A 203 1.40 16.14 -3.96
CA PHE A 203 2.05 14.85 -4.02
C PHE A 203 3.56 15.02 -3.84
N ASP A 204 4.17 14.15 -3.04
CA ASP A 204 5.62 14.14 -2.81
C ASP A 204 6.26 12.86 -3.33
N ALA A 205 5.88 11.71 -2.80
CA ALA A 205 6.52 10.44 -3.14
C ALA A 205 5.55 9.25 -2.99
N LYS A 206 5.85 8.17 -3.70
CA LYS A 206 5.24 6.85 -3.54
C LYS A 206 6.32 5.80 -3.28
N ASP A 207 5.92 4.65 -2.78
CA ASP A 207 6.80 3.50 -2.51
C ASP A 207 8.03 3.89 -1.67
N VAL A 208 7.83 4.78 -0.71
CA VAL A 208 8.82 5.23 0.28
C VAL A 208 8.33 4.91 1.70
N PRO A 209 9.24 4.79 2.69
CA PRO A 209 8.83 4.72 4.08
C PRO A 209 8.01 5.95 4.49
N ILE A 210 6.89 5.72 5.17
CA ILE A 210 6.02 6.77 5.74
C ILE A 210 5.77 6.50 7.21
N ALA A 211 5.19 7.48 7.92
CA ALA A 211 4.83 7.32 9.32
C ALA A 211 3.33 7.56 9.52
N ILE A 212 2.62 6.58 10.10
CA ILE A 212 1.21 6.71 10.47
C ILE A 212 1.06 6.30 11.93
N GLY A 213 0.49 7.21 12.75
CA GLY A 213 0.20 6.91 14.14
C GLY A 213 1.39 6.39 14.95
N GLY A 214 2.57 6.97 14.73
CA GLY A 214 3.80 6.60 15.44
C GLY A 214 4.50 5.34 14.89
N VAL A 215 3.99 4.73 13.83
CA VAL A 215 4.56 3.51 13.23
C VAL A 215 5.12 3.82 11.84
N THR A 216 6.36 3.41 11.59
CA THR A 216 6.93 3.41 10.24
C THR A 216 6.35 2.27 9.43
N ILE A 217 5.85 2.57 8.25
CA ILE A 217 5.34 1.61 7.27
C ILE A 217 6.27 1.63 6.06
N ASN A 218 6.89 0.50 5.76
CA ASN A 218 7.68 0.36 4.54
C ASN A 218 6.83 -0.27 3.43
N PRO A 219 7.09 0.07 2.15
CA PRO A 219 6.51 -0.67 1.05
C PRO A 219 6.76 -2.17 1.18
N GLY A 220 5.72 -2.97 1.04
CA GLY A 220 5.81 -4.43 1.16
C GLY A 220 5.59 -5.01 2.56
N ASP A 221 5.48 -4.21 3.62
CA ASP A 221 5.06 -4.68 4.94
C ASP A 221 3.64 -5.27 4.90
N VAL A 222 3.30 -6.16 5.83
CA VAL A 222 1.93 -6.67 5.95
C VAL A 222 1.12 -5.75 6.86
N ILE A 223 -0.06 -5.34 6.42
CA ILE A 223 -1.01 -4.57 7.23
C ILE A 223 -2.20 -5.46 7.55
N VAL A 224 -2.52 -5.57 8.83
CA VAL A 224 -3.74 -6.20 9.33
C VAL A 224 -4.56 -5.15 10.06
N ALA A 225 -5.85 -5.07 9.75
CA ALA A 225 -6.72 -4.05 10.30
C ALA A 225 -8.12 -4.61 10.56
N ASP A 226 -8.70 -4.27 11.72
CA ASP A 226 -10.05 -4.65 12.12
C ASP A 226 -10.68 -3.61 13.07
N GLY A 227 -11.67 -4.00 13.87
CA GLY A 227 -12.33 -3.12 14.83
C GLY A 227 -11.43 -2.62 15.97
N ASP A 228 -10.31 -3.29 16.24
CA ASP A 228 -9.36 -2.92 17.29
C ASP A 228 -8.34 -1.88 16.79
N GLY A 229 -8.16 -1.77 15.49
CA GLY A 229 -7.29 -0.79 14.85
C GLY A 229 -6.49 -1.36 13.69
N VAL A 230 -5.23 -0.91 13.58
CA VAL A 230 -4.31 -1.30 12.50
C VAL A 230 -2.97 -1.73 13.10
N ILE A 231 -2.44 -2.86 12.65
CA ILE A 231 -1.10 -3.32 12.98
C ILE A 231 -0.28 -3.55 11.71
N VAL A 232 0.98 -3.12 11.77
CA VAL A 232 1.96 -3.25 10.69
C VAL A 232 3.00 -4.29 11.07
N VAL A 233 3.19 -5.28 10.23
CA VAL A 233 4.17 -6.34 10.43
C VAL A 233 5.28 -6.20 9.40
N PRO A 234 6.53 -5.91 9.83
CA PRO A 234 7.66 -5.86 8.90
C PRO A 234 7.78 -7.15 8.09
N ARG A 235 7.90 -7.02 6.77
CA ARG A 235 7.95 -8.16 5.85
C ARG A 235 8.93 -9.25 6.27
N LYS A 236 10.11 -8.86 6.77
CA LYS A 236 11.18 -9.79 7.16
C LYS A 236 10.82 -10.77 8.28
N ILE A 237 9.84 -10.42 9.15
CA ILE A 237 9.39 -11.26 10.27
C ILE A 237 7.96 -11.80 10.07
N ALA A 238 7.31 -11.47 8.97
CA ALA A 238 5.88 -11.72 8.80
C ALA A 238 5.51 -13.21 8.90
N LYS A 239 6.33 -14.12 8.36
CA LYS A 239 6.08 -15.57 8.44
C LYS A 239 6.12 -16.10 9.89
N ASP A 240 7.07 -15.61 10.68
CA ASP A 240 7.19 -16.02 12.09
C ASP A 240 6.04 -15.44 12.92
N VAL A 241 5.69 -14.17 12.72
CA VAL A 241 4.53 -13.55 13.36
C VAL A 241 3.26 -14.31 13.03
N ALA A 242 2.99 -14.63 11.77
CA ALA A 242 1.80 -15.37 11.36
C ALA A 242 1.72 -16.75 12.02
N LYS A 243 2.86 -17.44 12.13
CA LYS A 243 2.93 -18.74 12.80
C LYS A 243 2.45 -18.67 14.25
N TYR A 244 2.97 -17.71 15.03
CA TYR A 244 2.60 -17.56 16.43
C TYR A 244 1.18 -17.02 16.60
N ALA A 245 0.80 -16.03 15.80
CA ALA A 245 -0.56 -15.48 15.77
C ALA A 245 -1.61 -16.57 15.48
N GLN A 246 -1.33 -17.50 14.57
CA GLN A 246 -2.24 -18.61 14.27
C GLN A 246 -2.36 -19.58 15.45
N GLN A 247 -1.28 -19.86 16.19
CA GLN A 247 -1.31 -20.69 17.38
C GLN A 247 -2.18 -20.06 18.48
N ILE A 248 -2.02 -18.74 18.67
CA ILE A 248 -2.81 -17.97 19.65
C ILE A 248 -4.29 -17.99 19.27
N LEU A 249 -4.63 -17.67 18.02
CA LEU A 249 -6.00 -17.72 17.52
C LEU A 249 -6.64 -19.10 17.73
N ASN A 250 -5.90 -20.18 17.45
CA ASN A 250 -6.40 -21.55 17.63
C ASN A 250 -6.67 -21.85 19.10
N SER A 251 -5.75 -21.46 20.00
CA SER A 251 -5.93 -21.63 21.46
C SER A 251 -7.14 -20.84 21.99
N ASP A 252 -7.29 -19.59 21.52
CA ASP A 252 -8.44 -18.76 21.85
C ASP A 252 -9.77 -19.39 21.42
N LYS A 253 -9.83 -19.90 20.19
CA LYS A 253 -11.02 -20.60 19.68
C LYS A 253 -11.40 -21.81 20.53
N ASP A 254 -10.42 -22.63 20.95
CA ASP A 254 -10.66 -23.78 21.81
C ASP A 254 -11.21 -23.37 23.18
N THR A 255 -10.60 -22.35 23.81
CA THR A 255 -11.05 -21.81 25.09
C THR A 255 -12.46 -21.21 25.02
N ARG A 256 -12.71 -20.40 23.98
CA ARG A 256 -14.02 -19.78 23.74
C ARG A 256 -15.10 -20.84 23.46
N LYS A 257 -14.77 -21.92 22.74
CA LYS A 257 -15.70 -23.00 22.46
C LYS A 257 -16.19 -23.64 23.74
N ALA A 258 -15.30 -23.92 24.70
CA ALA A 258 -15.68 -24.45 26.02
C ALA A 258 -16.62 -23.51 26.80
N SER A 259 -16.40 -22.18 26.68
CA SER A 259 -17.29 -21.17 27.26
C SER A 259 -18.66 -21.13 26.58
N TYR A 260 -18.71 -21.24 25.23
CA TYR A 260 -19.97 -21.32 24.49
C TYR A 260 -20.81 -22.52 24.90
N GLU A 261 -20.17 -23.67 25.09
CA GLU A 261 -20.84 -24.90 25.58
C GLU A 261 -21.46 -24.68 26.97
N GLN A 262 -20.72 -24.05 27.89
CA GLN A 262 -21.24 -23.74 29.24
C GLN A 262 -22.39 -22.75 29.24
N LEU A 263 -22.36 -21.79 28.30
CA LEU A 263 -23.41 -20.77 28.12
C LEU A 263 -24.61 -21.28 27.31
N ASN A 264 -24.54 -22.50 26.79
CA ASN A 264 -25.51 -23.06 25.84
C ASN A 264 -25.70 -22.19 24.59
N TRP A 265 -24.63 -21.55 24.11
CA TRP A 265 -24.64 -20.77 22.87
C TRP A 265 -24.34 -21.66 21.67
N LYS A 266 -24.90 -21.29 20.51
CA LYS A 266 -24.57 -21.97 19.24
C LYS A 266 -23.18 -21.56 18.80
N PRO A 267 -22.32 -22.54 18.43
CA PRO A 267 -21.03 -22.21 17.82
C PRO A 267 -21.18 -21.36 16.56
N ASP A 268 -20.25 -20.39 16.37
CA ASP A 268 -20.11 -19.55 15.19
C ASP A 268 -18.65 -19.54 14.71
N GLU A 269 -18.31 -18.71 13.75
CA GLU A 269 -16.95 -18.58 13.18
C GLU A 269 -15.89 -18.14 14.21
N THR A 270 -16.30 -17.59 15.34
CA THR A 270 -15.38 -17.14 16.39
C THR A 270 -14.86 -18.28 17.27
N VAL A 271 -15.46 -19.48 17.16
CA VAL A 271 -15.09 -20.68 17.92
C VAL A 271 -14.87 -21.91 17.02
N THR A 272 -15.15 -21.83 15.74
CA THR A 272 -14.86 -22.90 14.77
C THR A 272 -13.52 -22.67 14.08
N LYS A 273 -12.77 -23.75 13.86
CA LYS A 273 -11.46 -23.72 13.16
C LYS A 273 -11.64 -23.89 11.66
#